data_b39f31439774c6f2132057509e247b8d
#
_entry.id   b39f31439774c6f2132057509e247b8d
#
_cell.length_a   1.000
_cell.length_b   1.000
_cell.length_c   1.000
_cell.angle_alpha   90.00
_cell.angle_beta   90.00
_cell.angle_gamma   90.00
#
_symmetry.space_group_name_H-M   'P 1'
#
loop_
_entity.id
_entity.type
_entity.pdbx_description
1 polymer ?
#
loop_
_entity_poly.entity_id
_entity_poly.type
_entity_poly.pdbx_seq_one_letter_code
_entity_poly.pdbx_strand_id
1 'polypeptide(L)'
;MMCVATLLDIAEKAGVAKSTVSRALREDPTLSITEETKEKIFSVAEELQYKMKQEKKLKRCRNIAIVHKDTHFMNQIDNAFYFSIRSAVEETCYQKNIGFTFVPYSFLDSFDRQIDGALVVGNFDRKEVDTICAAVRTGCMVFVGKVNYYPDRMDWISYSIKDCVYKAMGHLAAMGLKDIAYLGGYDSEDTPEEFSKFSYFKKFM
;
A
#
# COMPACT_ATOMS: atom_id res chain seq x y z
N MET A 1 -26.70 -31.01 -1.69
CA MET A 1 -25.38 -30.57 -2.22
C MET A 1 -25.64 -29.33 -3.06
N MET A 2 -25.21 -28.14 -2.62
CA MET A 2 -25.31 -26.91 -3.41
C MET A 2 -24.21 -26.97 -4.47
N CYS A 3 -24.59 -27.07 -5.74
CA CYS A 3 -23.64 -26.94 -6.86
C CYS A 3 -23.05 -25.54 -6.84
N VAL A 4 -21.73 -25.43 -6.74
CA VAL A 4 -21.02 -24.16 -6.84
C VAL A 4 -21.02 -23.75 -8.32
N ALA A 5 -21.61 -22.60 -8.63
CA ALA A 5 -21.66 -22.08 -9.98
C ALA A 5 -20.27 -21.97 -10.62
N THR A 6 -20.17 -22.24 -11.89
CA THR A 6 -18.92 -22.21 -12.67
C THR A 6 -18.95 -21.12 -13.74
N LEU A 7 -17.80 -20.78 -14.31
CA LEU A 7 -17.73 -19.86 -15.47
C LEU A 7 -18.51 -20.38 -16.68
N LEU A 8 -18.74 -21.69 -16.76
CA LEU A 8 -19.51 -22.30 -17.83
C LEU A 8 -21.01 -22.02 -17.66
N ASP A 9 -21.49 -22.12 -16.42
CA ASP A 9 -22.91 -21.85 -16.09
C ASP A 9 -23.26 -20.38 -16.40
N ILE A 10 -22.32 -19.45 -16.11
CA ILE A 10 -22.51 -18.04 -16.46
C ILE A 10 -22.48 -17.85 -17.99
N ALA A 11 -21.56 -18.51 -18.69
CA ALA A 11 -21.43 -18.43 -20.14
C ALA A 11 -22.69 -18.91 -20.87
N GLU A 12 -23.23 -20.03 -20.44
CA GLU A 12 -24.49 -20.60 -20.97
C GLU A 12 -25.68 -19.67 -20.72
N LYS A 13 -25.80 -19.15 -19.50
CA LYS A 13 -26.92 -18.29 -19.13
C LYS A 13 -26.84 -16.88 -19.74
N ALA A 14 -25.64 -16.32 -19.87
CA ALA A 14 -25.41 -15.04 -20.53
C ALA A 14 -25.41 -15.13 -22.06
N GLY A 15 -25.25 -16.31 -22.64
CA GLY A 15 -25.21 -16.55 -24.08
C GLY A 15 -23.90 -16.09 -24.72
N VAL A 16 -22.78 -16.19 -24.00
CA VAL A 16 -21.45 -15.78 -24.49
C VAL A 16 -20.40 -16.86 -24.25
N ALA A 17 -19.24 -16.76 -24.89
CA ALA A 17 -18.17 -17.70 -24.67
C ALA A 17 -17.59 -17.66 -23.28
N LYS A 18 -17.18 -18.78 -22.71
CA LYS A 18 -16.53 -18.87 -21.38
C LYS A 18 -15.30 -17.96 -21.25
N SER A 19 -14.53 -17.81 -22.34
CA SER A 19 -13.40 -16.88 -22.40
C SER A 19 -13.81 -15.42 -22.24
N THR A 20 -14.95 -15.04 -22.84
CA THR A 20 -15.54 -13.70 -22.72
C THR A 20 -15.97 -13.43 -21.28
N VAL A 21 -16.68 -14.37 -20.65
CA VAL A 21 -17.04 -14.26 -19.23
C VAL A 21 -15.80 -14.11 -18.35
N SER A 22 -14.78 -14.94 -18.55
CA SER A 22 -13.55 -14.89 -17.75
C SER A 22 -12.80 -13.56 -17.88
N ARG A 23 -12.80 -12.95 -19.07
CA ARG A 23 -12.15 -11.66 -19.33
C ARG A 23 -13.00 -10.50 -18.81
N ALA A 24 -14.32 -10.56 -19.01
CA ALA A 24 -15.24 -9.54 -18.50
C ALA A 24 -15.19 -9.45 -16.97
N LEU A 25 -15.26 -10.57 -16.26
CA LEU A 25 -15.20 -10.60 -14.79
C LEU A 25 -13.83 -10.20 -14.24
N ARG A 26 -12.76 -10.20 -15.05
CA ARG A 26 -11.42 -9.70 -14.69
C ARG A 26 -11.21 -8.24 -15.09
N GLU A 27 -12.24 -7.61 -15.65
CA GLU A 27 -12.14 -6.23 -16.16
C GLU A 27 -10.97 -6.03 -17.13
N ASP A 28 -10.74 -7.01 -18.01
CA ASP A 28 -9.65 -6.99 -19.00
C ASP A 28 -9.83 -5.80 -19.97
N PRO A 29 -8.93 -4.80 -19.95
CA PRO A 29 -9.09 -3.60 -20.77
C PRO A 29 -8.99 -3.86 -22.28
N THR A 30 -8.52 -5.03 -22.68
CA THR A 30 -8.43 -5.43 -24.10
C THR A 30 -9.66 -6.17 -24.58
N LEU A 31 -10.68 -6.38 -23.72
CA LEU A 31 -11.92 -7.03 -24.08
C LEU A 31 -12.88 -6.04 -24.75
N SER A 32 -13.17 -6.27 -26.01
CA SER A 32 -14.14 -5.48 -26.78
C SER A 32 -15.50 -6.18 -26.75
N ILE A 33 -16.39 -5.76 -25.86
CA ILE A 33 -17.80 -6.17 -25.76
C ILE A 33 -18.66 -4.94 -25.50
N THR A 34 -19.96 -5.03 -25.78
CA THR A 34 -20.93 -3.96 -25.47
C THR A 34 -21.15 -3.87 -23.95
N GLU A 35 -21.45 -2.67 -23.43
CA GLU A 35 -21.81 -2.49 -22.02
C GLU A 35 -23.01 -3.36 -21.63
N GLU A 36 -24.01 -3.48 -22.49
CA GLU A 36 -25.16 -4.38 -22.27
C GLU A 36 -24.73 -5.84 -22.03
N THR A 37 -23.77 -6.33 -22.84
CA THR A 37 -23.23 -7.69 -22.66
C THR A 37 -22.43 -7.81 -21.35
N LYS A 38 -21.73 -6.77 -20.97
CA LYS A 38 -20.96 -6.72 -19.73
C LYS A 38 -21.90 -6.74 -18.52
N GLU A 39 -22.90 -5.88 -18.49
CA GLU A 39 -23.93 -5.85 -17.44
C GLU A 39 -24.65 -7.18 -17.31
N LYS A 40 -25.00 -7.81 -18.41
CA LYS A 40 -25.61 -9.13 -18.42
C LYS A 40 -24.73 -10.20 -17.76
N ILE A 41 -23.44 -10.19 -18.07
CA ILE A 41 -22.47 -11.14 -17.46
C ILE A 41 -22.41 -10.94 -15.95
N PHE A 42 -22.31 -9.69 -15.47
CA PHE A 42 -22.25 -9.37 -14.05
C PHE A 42 -23.55 -9.74 -13.32
N SER A 43 -24.70 -9.40 -13.89
CA SER A 43 -26.01 -9.75 -13.33
C SER A 43 -26.20 -11.25 -13.18
N VAL A 44 -25.83 -12.03 -14.20
CA VAL A 44 -25.88 -13.51 -14.16
C VAL A 44 -24.91 -14.09 -13.14
N ALA A 45 -23.71 -13.50 -13.01
CA ALA A 45 -22.74 -13.94 -12.03
C ALA A 45 -23.24 -13.70 -10.60
N GLU A 46 -23.88 -12.58 -10.35
CA GLU A 46 -24.50 -12.23 -9.06
C GLU A 46 -25.68 -13.16 -8.74
N GLU A 47 -26.58 -13.38 -9.69
CA GLU A 47 -27.73 -14.29 -9.54
C GLU A 47 -27.31 -15.72 -9.20
N LEU A 48 -26.24 -16.20 -9.85
CA LEU A 48 -25.68 -17.53 -9.58
C LEU A 48 -24.75 -17.54 -8.34
N GLN A 49 -24.63 -16.43 -7.62
CA GLN A 49 -23.70 -16.26 -6.48
C GLN A 49 -22.30 -16.76 -6.82
N TYR A 50 -21.85 -16.50 -8.05
CA TYR A 50 -20.55 -16.92 -8.53
C TYR A 50 -19.46 -16.12 -7.83
N LYS A 51 -18.73 -16.77 -6.93
CA LYS A 51 -17.50 -16.19 -6.33
C LYS A 51 -16.34 -16.45 -7.29
N MET A 52 -15.82 -15.38 -7.90
CA MET A 52 -14.64 -15.49 -8.76
C MET A 52 -13.53 -16.27 -8.05
N LYS A 53 -12.97 -17.25 -8.75
CA LYS A 53 -11.80 -18.02 -8.26
C LYS A 53 -10.55 -17.15 -7.98
N GLN A 54 -10.59 -15.86 -8.27
CA GLN A 54 -9.53 -14.92 -7.90
C GLN A 54 -9.34 -14.80 -6.38
N GLU A 55 -10.39 -14.95 -5.58
CA GLU A 55 -10.22 -15.05 -4.12
C GLU A 55 -9.48 -16.34 -3.69
N LYS A 56 -9.42 -17.36 -4.53
CA LYS A 56 -8.66 -18.59 -4.28
C LYS A 56 -7.19 -18.51 -4.73
N LYS A 57 -6.80 -17.50 -5.51
CA LYS A 57 -5.42 -17.32 -6.02
C LYS A 57 -4.62 -16.26 -5.26
N LEU A 58 -5.25 -15.43 -4.45
CA LEU A 58 -4.55 -14.79 -3.36
C LEU A 58 -4.11 -15.92 -2.44
N LYS A 59 -2.88 -16.40 -2.58
CA LYS A 59 -2.23 -17.18 -1.52
C LYS A 59 -2.58 -16.42 -0.24
N ARG A 60 -3.36 -17.02 0.67
CA ARG A 60 -3.60 -16.39 1.96
C ARG A 60 -2.24 -16.04 2.50
N CYS A 61 -1.95 -14.76 2.58
CA CYS A 61 -0.74 -14.28 3.21
C CYS A 61 -0.78 -14.85 4.63
N ARG A 62 0.12 -15.79 4.92
CA ARG A 62 0.14 -16.48 6.21
C ARG A 62 1.18 -15.89 7.11
N ASN A 63 2.29 -15.43 6.53
CA ASN A 63 3.40 -14.87 7.26
C ASN A 63 3.97 -13.66 6.54
N ILE A 64 4.13 -12.55 7.26
CA ILE A 64 4.79 -11.35 6.75
C ILE A 64 6.00 -10.99 7.60
N ALA A 65 7.00 -10.38 6.97
CA ALA A 65 8.04 -9.66 7.69
C ALA A 65 7.62 -8.19 7.87
N ILE A 66 7.81 -7.65 9.06
CA ILE A 66 7.67 -6.23 9.33
C ILE A 66 9.07 -5.69 9.55
N VAL A 67 9.65 -5.15 8.47
CA VAL A 67 10.98 -4.55 8.50
C VAL A 67 10.85 -3.12 9.04
N HIS A 68 11.64 -2.78 10.04
CA HIS A 68 11.61 -1.44 10.62
C HIS A 68 13.02 -0.89 10.84
N LYS A 69 13.14 0.44 10.80
CA LYS A 69 14.40 1.10 11.12
C LYS A 69 14.75 0.91 12.60
N ASP A 70 16.04 0.78 12.92
CA ASP A 70 16.48 0.55 14.28
C ASP A 70 16.11 1.74 15.18
N THR A 71 15.48 1.46 16.29
CA THR A 71 14.96 2.48 17.23
C THR A 71 16.06 3.29 17.91
N HIS A 72 17.29 2.78 17.96
CA HIS A 72 18.44 3.47 18.56
C HIS A 72 18.85 4.74 17.82
N PHE A 73 18.47 4.88 16.56
CA PHE A 73 18.78 6.03 15.72
C PHE A 73 17.59 7.02 15.56
N MET A 74 16.46 6.73 16.21
CA MET A 74 15.27 7.56 16.12
C MET A 74 15.15 8.49 17.34
N ASN A 75 14.69 9.71 17.11
CA ASN A 75 14.28 10.58 18.21
C ASN A 75 12.97 10.10 18.86
N GLN A 76 12.62 10.61 20.04
CA GLN A 76 11.43 10.17 20.79
C GLN A 76 10.11 10.34 20.02
N ILE A 77 10.01 11.38 19.20
CA ILE A 77 8.79 11.69 18.42
C ILE A 77 8.62 10.69 17.28
N ASP A 78 9.69 10.40 16.55
CA ASP A 78 9.67 9.40 15.47
C ASP A 78 9.39 8.02 16.02
N ASN A 79 9.95 7.68 17.19
CA ASN A 79 9.67 6.43 17.89
C ASN A 79 8.18 6.27 18.22
N ALA A 80 7.53 7.32 18.75
CA ALA A 80 6.10 7.27 19.07
C ALA A 80 5.23 7.10 17.82
N PHE A 81 5.57 7.79 16.73
CA PHE A 81 4.87 7.68 15.45
C PHE A 81 4.97 6.27 14.86
N TYR A 82 6.18 5.75 14.73
CA TYR A 82 6.38 4.41 14.17
C TYR A 82 5.87 3.30 15.08
N PHE A 83 5.90 3.51 16.41
CA PHE A 83 5.28 2.61 17.36
C PHE A 83 3.77 2.49 17.13
N SER A 84 3.08 3.60 16.88
CA SER A 84 1.65 3.60 16.59
C SER A 84 1.31 2.81 15.32
N ILE A 85 2.11 2.99 14.27
CA ILE A 85 1.96 2.21 13.01
C ILE A 85 2.18 0.72 13.29
N ARG A 86 3.25 0.39 14.01
CA ARG A 86 3.58 -0.99 14.37
C ARG A 86 2.45 -1.67 15.14
N SER A 87 1.90 -0.99 16.15
CA SER A 87 0.80 -1.50 16.96
C SER A 87 -0.47 -1.75 16.13
N ALA A 88 -0.80 -0.83 15.22
CA ALA A 88 -1.95 -0.99 14.32
C ALA A 88 -1.77 -2.17 13.33
N VAL A 89 -0.55 -2.37 12.84
CA VAL A 89 -0.22 -3.52 11.98
C VAL A 89 -0.34 -4.82 12.76
N GLU A 90 0.20 -4.87 13.97
CA GLU A 90 0.13 -6.04 14.85
C GLU A 90 -1.32 -6.43 15.15
N GLU A 91 -2.14 -5.47 15.57
CA GLU A 91 -3.57 -5.69 15.81
C GLU A 91 -4.29 -6.22 14.56
N THR A 92 -4.02 -5.61 13.39
CA THR A 92 -4.60 -6.05 12.11
C THR A 92 -4.19 -7.48 11.76
N CYS A 93 -2.93 -7.84 11.99
CA CYS A 93 -2.42 -9.19 11.76
C CYS A 93 -3.14 -10.22 12.64
N TYR A 94 -3.34 -9.91 13.92
CA TYR A 94 -4.12 -10.75 14.83
C TYR A 94 -5.56 -10.93 14.35
N GLN A 95 -6.25 -9.84 14.03
CA GLN A 95 -7.64 -9.87 13.57
C GLN A 95 -7.81 -10.68 12.28
N LYS A 96 -6.82 -10.65 11.38
CA LYS A 96 -6.83 -11.34 10.09
C LYS A 96 -6.18 -12.71 10.12
N ASN A 97 -5.70 -13.16 11.28
CA ASN A 97 -4.96 -14.42 11.45
C ASN A 97 -3.76 -14.53 10.49
N ILE A 98 -2.96 -13.46 10.42
CA ILE A 98 -1.71 -13.36 9.66
C ILE A 98 -0.55 -13.47 10.65
N GLY A 99 0.34 -14.45 10.45
CA GLY A 99 1.59 -14.54 11.20
C GLY A 99 2.53 -13.39 10.79
N PHE A 100 3.27 -12.87 11.73
CA PHE A 100 4.25 -11.82 11.42
C PHE A 100 5.53 -11.96 12.25
N THR A 101 6.61 -11.39 11.71
CA THR A 101 7.90 -11.30 12.40
C THR A 101 8.43 -9.89 12.25
N PHE A 102 8.81 -9.25 13.36
CA PHE A 102 9.53 -7.98 13.32
C PHE A 102 11.01 -8.23 13.00
N VAL A 103 11.51 -7.45 12.04
CA VAL A 103 12.90 -7.54 11.57
C VAL A 103 13.51 -6.14 11.62
N PRO A 104 14.36 -5.84 12.62
CA PRO A 104 15.14 -4.60 12.60
C PRO A 104 16.04 -4.58 11.35
N TYR A 105 16.23 -3.41 10.76
CA TYR A 105 17.05 -3.26 9.55
C TYR A 105 18.46 -3.83 9.72
N SER A 106 19.08 -3.63 10.88
CA SER A 106 20.43 -4.15 11.20
C SER A 106 20.53 -5.68 11.22
N PHE A 107 19.41 -6.39 11.33
CA PHE A 107 19.37 -7.86 11.31
C PHE A 107 18.87 -8.45 9.99
N LEU A 108 18.72 -7.63 8.98
CA LEU A 108 18.15 -8.03 7.71
C LEU A 108 19.00 -9.10 6.99
N ASP A 109 20.33 -8.98 7.06
CA ASP A 109 21.27 -9.92 6.43
C ASP A 109 21.19 -11.35 7.03
N SER A 110 20.77 -11.45 8.28
CA SER A 110 20.57 -12.74 8.97
C SER A 110 19.14 -13.28 8.87
N PHE A 111 18.27 -12.56 8.15
CA PHE A 111 16.87 -12.95 7.99
C PHE A 111 16.72 -13.98 6.85
N ASP A 112 16.69 -15.25 7.22
CA ASP A 112 16.46 -16.37 6.29
C ASP A 112 15.16 -17.10 6.63
N ARG A 113 14.03 -16.44 6.40
CA ARG A 113 12.71 -17.04 6.59
C ARG A 113 11.87 -16.91 5.32
N GLN A 114 11.12 -17.99 5.04
CA GLN A 114 10.13 -17.94 3.99
C GLN A 114 8.92 -17.10 4.43
N ILE A 115 8.64 -16.04 3.71
CA ILE A 115 7.54 -15.10 3.93
C ILE A 115 6.70 -14.95 2.67
N ASP A 116 5.43 -14.63 2.84
CA ASP A 116 4.50 -14.38 1.74
C ASP A 116 4.50 -12.90 1.31
N GLY A 117 4.89 -11.99 2.22
CA GLY A 117 4.96 -10.56 1.97
C GLY A 117 5.79 -9.82 3.00
N ALA A 118 6.10 -8.56 2.73
CA ALA A 118 6.79 -7.68 3.66
C ALA A 118 6.13 -6.30 3.76
N LEU A 119 6.10 -5.78 4.98
CA LEU A 119 5.77 -4.39 5.26
C LEU A 119 7.04 -3.71 5.79
N VAL A 120 7.47 -2.66 5.10
CA VAL A 120 8.68 -1.91 5.44
C VAL A 120 8.28 -0.58 6.03
N VAL A 121 8.56 -0.36 7.32
CA VAL A 121 8.07 0.79 8.07
C VAL A 121 9.23 1.66 8.52
N GLY A 122 9.32 2.86 7.99
CA GLY A 122 10.35 3.83 8.34
C GLY A 122 10.81 4.70 7.18
N ASN A 123 11.66 5.66 7.50
CA ASN A 123 12.34 6.47 6.49
C ASN A 123 13.68 5.81 6.17
N PHE A 124 13.75 5.20 5.00
CA PHE A 124 14.94 4.57 4.46
C PHE A 124 15.49 5.43 3.32
N ASP A 125 16.79 5.51 3.20
CA ASP A 125 17.43 6.08 2.02
C ASP A 125 17.38 5.10 0.84
N ARG A 126 17.83 5.55 -0.33
CA ARG A 126 17.77 4.73 -1.54
C ARG A 126 18.58 3.44 -1.43
N LYS A 127 19.77 3.50 -0.80
CA LYS A 127 20.64 2.34 -0.63
C LYS A 127 20.04 1.32 0.34
N GLU A 128 19.44 1.83 1.41
CA GLU A 128 18.73 0.99 2.39
C GLU A 128 17.54 0.28 1.73
N VAL A 129 16.76 0.99 0.89
CA VAL A 129 15.66 0.38 0.13
C VAL A 129 16.16 -0.71 -0.80
N ASP A 130 17.25 -0.47 -1.54
CA ASP A 130 17.87 -1.48 -2.41
C ASP A 130 18.33 -2.70 -1.63
N THR A 131 18.93 -2.50 -0.45
CA THR A 131 19.35 -3.57 0.46
C THR A 131 18.16 -4.39 0.96
N ILE A 132 17.07 -3.73 1.37
CA ILE A 132 15.84 -4.40 1.80
C ILE A 132 15.27 -5.26 0.67
N CYS A 133 15.19 -4.70 -0.53
CA CYS A 133 14.69 -5.43 -1.71
C CYS A 133 15.53 -6.65 -2.07
N ALA A 134 16.83 -6.57 -1.87
CA ALA A 134 17.75 -7.69 -2.12
C ALA A 134 17.64 -8.80 -1.07
N ALA A 135 17.47 -8.42 0.20
CA ALA A 135 17.38 -9.34 1.34
C ALA A 135 16.00 -10.00 1.46
N VAL A 136 14.94 -9.22 1.27
CA VAL A 136 13.54 -9.67 1.41
C VAL A 136 13.04 -10.21 0.07
N ARG A 137 13.23 -11.51 -0.14
CA ARG A 137 12.91 -12.18 -1.41
C ARG A 137 11.41 -12.50 -1.54
N THR A 138 10.57 -11.48 -1.63
CA THR A 138 9.13 -11.64 -1.87
C THR A 138 8.67 -10.70 -2.99
N GLY A 139 7.69 -11.15 -3.79
CA GLY A 139 7.06 -10.32 -4.80
C GLY A 139 5.98 -9.36 -4.26
N CYS A 140 5.66 -9.44 -2.96
CA CYS A 140 4.64 -8.62 -2.31
C CYS A 140 5.32 -7.79 -1.21
N MET A 141 5.64 -6.53 -1.51
CA MET A 141 6.27 -5.62 -0.57
C MET A 141 5.58 -4.26 -0.59
N VAL A 142 5.26 -3.74 0.59
CA VAL A 142 4.66 -2.41 0.77
C VAL A 142 5.55 -1.59 1.69
N PHE A 143 5.88 -0.38 1.27
CA PHE A 143 6.63 0.57 2.07
C PHE A 143 5.71 1.59 2.74
N VAL A 144 6.00 1.91 3.98
CA VAL A 144 5.35 2.98 4.76
C VAL A 144 6.40 3.98 5.19
N GLY A 145 6.47 5.13 4.51
CA GLY A 145 7.51 6.12 4.76
C GLY A 145 7.32 7.41 3.95
N LYS A 146 8.26 8.34 4.07
CA LYS A 146 8.14 9.68 3.48
C LYS A 146 8.41 9.72 1.98
N VAL A 147 9.38 8.98 1.48
CA VAL A 147 9.89 9.09 0.11
C VAL A 147 9.72 7.79 -0.65
N ASN A 148 9.13 7.87 -1.83
CA ASN A 148 9.04 6.76 -2.77
C ASN A 148 10.13 6.92 -3.84
N TYR A 149 11.16 6.09 -3.78
CA TYR A 149 12.25 6.08 -4.77
C TYR A 149 11.92 5.32 -6.05
N TYR A 150 10.87 4.49 -6.02
CA TYR A 150 10.52 3.58 -7.13
C TYR A 150 9.01 3.54 -7.35
N PRO A 151 8.37 4.66 -7.76
CA PRO A 151 6.91 4.79 -7.86
C PRO A 151 6.27 3.77 -8.81
N ASP A 152 7.03 3.32 -9.83
CA ASP A 152 6.52 2.37 -10.85
C ASP A 152 6.75 0.91 -10.48
N ARG A 153 7.42 0.62 -9.36
CA ARG A 153 7.85 -0.74 -9.01
C ARG A 153 7.42 -1.22 -7.64
N MET A 154 7.02 -0.30 -6.77
CA MET A 154 6.75 -0.60 -5.36
C MET A 154 5.47 0.06 -4.90
N ASP A 155 4.69 -0.70 -4.15
CA ASP A 155 3.57 -0.13 -3.41
C ASP A 155 4.09 0.70 -2.23
N TRP A 156 3.58 1.93 -2.10
CA TRP A 156 4.04 2.88 -1.09
C TRP A 156 2.88 3.59 -0.42
N ILE A 157 2.91 3.63 0.90
CA ILE A 157 1.96 4.37 1.73
C ILE A 157 2.69 5.55 2.36
N SER A 158 2.21 6.76 2.10
CA SER A 158 2.76 8.00 2.62
C SER A 158 1.66 9.00 2.91
N TYR A 159 1.92 9.94 3.81
CA TYR A 159 1.07 11.13 3.96
C TYR A 159 1.60 12.28 3.11
N SER A 160 0.69 13.09 2.57
CA SER A 160 1.06 14.25 1.77
C SER A 160 1.55 15.40 2.66
N ILE A 161 2.86 15.58 2.75
CA ILE A 161 3.47 16.72 3.46
C ILE A 161 2.96 18.04 2.88
N LYS A 162 2.85 18.14 1.55
CA LYS A 162 2.30 19.29 0.86
C LYS A 162 0.91 19.65 1.38
N ASP A 163 -0.01 18.67 1.40
CA ASP A 163 -1.39 18.92 1.82
C ASP A 163 -1.47 19.29 3.30
N CYS A 164 -0.62 18.69 4.14
CA CYS A 164 -0.53 19.05 5.56
C CYS A 164 -0.12 20.52 5.74
N VAL A 165 0.95 20.96 5.05
CA VAL A 165 1.42 22.35 5.11
C VAL A 165 0.36 23.31 4.54
N TYR A 166 -0.20 22.99 3.38
CA TYR A 166 -1.19 23.85 2.73
C TYR A 166 -2.49 23.98 3.54
N LYS A 167 -2.94 22.90 4.19
CA LYS A 167 -4.10 22.97 5.12
C LYS A 167 -3.81 23.85 6.33
N ALA A 168 -2.63 23.70 6.92
CA ALA A 168 -2.24 24.54 8.06
C ALA A 168 -2.14 26.02 7.66
N MET A 169 -1.45 26.31 6.57
CA MET A 169 -1.30 27.67 6.05
C MET A 169 -2.64 28.28 5.61
N GLY A 170 -3.49 27.50 4.93
CA GLY A 170 -4.82 27.92 4.54
C GLY A 170 -5.71 28.26 5.74
N HIS A 171 -5.60 27.50 6.83
CA HIS A 171 -6.30 27.81 8.08
C HIS A 171 -5.85 29.16 8.67
N LEU A 172 -4.53 29.38 8.78
CA LEU A 172 -3.99 30.64 9.29
C LEU A 172 -4.38 31.84 8.41
N ALA A 173 -4.33 31.68 7.09
CA ALA A 173 -4.75 32.71 6.14
C ALA A 173 -6.26 33.01 6.26
N ALA A 174 -7.10 32.00 6.46
CA ALA A 174 -8.54 32.16 6.67
C ALA A 174 -8.87 32.92 7.97
N MET A 175 -7.99 32.86 8.96
CA MET A 175 -8.06 33.68 10.19
C MET A 175 -7.61 35.13 9.98
N GLY A 176 -7.19 35.50 8.78
CA GLY A 176 -6.73 36.84 8.43
C GLY A 176 -5.26 37.11 8.80
N LEU A 177 -4.51 36.09 9.19
CA LEU A 177 -3.08 36.24 9.54
C LEU A 177 -2.25 36.36 8.26
N LYS A 178 -1.45 37.43 8.17
CA LYS A 178 -0.60 37.72 7.00
C LYS A 178 0.89 37.52 7.30
N ASP A 179 1.29 37.78 8.54
CA ASP A 179 2.69 37.65 8.98
C ASP A 179 2.86 36.30 9.66
N ILE A 180 3.24 35.29 8.88
CA ILE A 180 3.37 33.91 9.35
C ILE A 180 4.85 33.51 9.28
N ALA A 181 5.41 33.11 10.42
CA ALA A 181 6.77 32.58 10.48
C ALA A 181 6.78 31.04 10.50
N TYR A 182 7.78 30.47 9.86
CA TYR A 182 8.04 29.03 9.90
C TYR A 182 9.16 28.72 10.90
N LEU A 183 8.84 27.90 11.88
CA LEU A 183 9.80 27.30 12.79
C LEU A 183 9.83 25.78 12.52
N GLY A 184 10.94 25.27 12.04
CA GLY A 184 11.06 23.84 11.69
C GLY A 184 12.49 23.35 11.86
N GLY A 185 12.62 22.04 12.09
CA GLY A 185 13.89 21.36 12.01
C GLY A 185 14.30 21.09 10.56
N TYR A 186 15.53 20.65 10.37
CA TYR A 186 15.97 20.10 9.09
C TYR A 186 15.20 18.79 8.82
N ASP A 187 14.61 18.68 7.65
CA ASP A 187 14.26 17.38 7.10
C ASP A 187 15.58 16.61 6.89
N SER A 188 15.56 15.27 6.94
CA SER A 188 16.77 14.46 6.76
C SER A 188 17.50 14.87 5.49
N GLU A 189 18.83 14.77 5.45
CA GLU A 189 19.67 15.08 4.28
C GLU A 189 19.20 14.37 3.00
N ASP A 190 18.50 13.26 3.15
CA ASP A 190 17.96 12.45 2.06
C ASP A 190 16.60 12.94 1.52
N THR A 191 15.97 13.94 2.16
CA THR A 191 14.72 14.51 1.63
C THR A 191 15.07 15.59 0.62
N PRO A 192 14.73 15.42 -0.68
CA PRO A 192 14.95 16.47 -1.67
C PRO A 192 14.33 17.79 -1.19
N GLU A 193 15.06 18.89 -1.33
CA GLU A 193 14.66 20.21 -0.79
C GLU A 193 13.25 20.61 -1.29
N GLU A 194 12.92 20.25 -2.51
CA GLU A 194 11.62 20.53 -3.14
C GLU A 194 10.42 19.87 -2.43
N PHE A 195 10.64 18.79 -1.67
CA PHE A 195 9.62 18.07 -0.90
C PHE A 195 9.68 18.36 0.61
N SER A 196 10.50 19.31 1.02
CA SER A 196 10.58 19.72 2.41
C SER A 196 9.36 20.54 2.84
N LYS A 197 9.04 20.49 4.13
CA LYS A 197 7.96 21.32 4.71
C LYS A 197 8.22 22.80 4.48
N PHE A 198 9.48 23.22 4.56
CA PHE A 198 9.88 24.60 4.34
C PHE A 198 9.69 25.05 2.88
N SER A 199 9.98 24.18 1.92
CA SER A 199 9.74 24.48 0.52
C SER A 199 8.23 24.67 0.22
N TYR A 200 7.37 23.83 0.79
CA TYR A 200 5.92 24.01 0.67
C TYR A 200 5.40 25.26 1.37
N PHE A 201 5.97 25.60 2.53
CA PHE A 201 5.67 26.87 3.20
C PHE A 201 6.01 28.06 2.30
N LYS A 202 7.24 28.11 1.73
CA LYS A 202 7.65 29.17 0.80
C LYS A 202 6.74 29.27 -0.45
N LYS A 203 6.31 28.13 -0.97
CA LYS A 203 5.41 28.11 -2.16
C LYS A 203 4.01 28.58 -1.86
N PHE A 204 3.58 28.50 -0.60
CA PHE A 204 2.26 28.97 -0.18
C PHE A 204 2.25 30.48 0.05
N MET A 205 3.33 31.04 0.64
CA MET A 205 3.51 32.50 0.86
C MET A 205 3.72 33.26 -0.44
#